data_7e89e94812cf8ae3c29746535d76b55a
#
_entry.id   7e89e94812cf8ae3c29746535d76b55a
#
_cell.length_a   1.000
_cell.length_b   1.000
_cell.length_c   1.000
_cell.angle_alpha   90.00
_cell.angle_beta   90.00
_cell.angle_gamma   90.00
#
_symmetry.space_group_name_H-M   'P 1'
#
loop_
_entity.id
_entity.type
_entity.pdbx_description
1 polymer ?
#
loop_
_entity_poly.entity_id
_entity_poly.type
_entity_poly.pdbx_seq_one_letter_code
_entity_poly.pdbx_strand_id
1 'polypeptide(L)'
;MRIAEFFLPLRQGISTYVRIVNPEGKGIPLITLHGGPGSTHNSLELLDPLAQTGDRPVVYYDQFGCGLSTISTNPSDYSANDWIEELDCLIHYLGYKKFFLLGHSWGGMLLQLYLQAKGQKGVEGIVLSSTLCSASMWKEETHRLIKNLSEDDQKVIQQAEATGNYASKEFKDATERYMKMTVSDIPADETVPDCLRRKKNTGTISYLSAWGESEFAPTGSLKSYDTRAFLPEIKCPSLVLYGGKDESTELQNEAMFRLLGSKDKKIHCFEGSRHITYWESRDSYLEIASAFLNSIER
;
A
#
# COMPACT_ATOMS: atom_id res chain seq x y z
N MET A 1 23.69 7.17 -3.45
CA MET A 1 22.94 7.33 -4.73
C MET A 1 22.42 8.74 -4.83
N ARG A 2 22.24 9.24 -6.06
CA ARG A 2 21.56 10.53 -6.29
C ARG A 2 20.07 10.39 -5.99
N ILE A 3 19.49 11.44 -5.39
CA ILE A 3 18.06 11.57 -5.17
C ILE A 3 17.60 12.84 -5.91
N ALA A 4 16.49 12.75 -6.61
CA ALA A 4 15.80 13.87 -7.22
C ALA A 4 14.42 14.02 -6.55
N GLU A 5 14.07 15.25 -6.21
CA GLU A 5 12.80 15.58 -5.59
C GLU A 5 12.16 16.77 -6.31
N PHE A 6 10.87 16.69 -6.57
CA PHE A 6 10.13 17.75 -7.24
C PHE A 6 8.63 17.66 -6.96
N PHE A 7 7.91 18.70 -7.34
CA PHE A 7 6.45 18.72 -7.31
C PHE A 7 5.92 18.65 -8.74
N LEU A 8 5.10 17.65 -9.02
CA LEU A 8 4.39 17.47 -10.27
C LEU A 8 3.05 18.20 -10.19
N PRO A 9 2.83 19.26 -11.00
CA PRO A 9 1.51 19.87 -11.10
C PRO A 9 0.58 18.92 -11.87
N LEU A 10 -0.56 18.53 -11.28
CA LEU A 10 -1.54 17.65 -11.89
C LEU A 10 -2.67 18.43 -12.56
N ARG A 11 -3.33 19.28 -11.80
CA ARG A 11 -4.43 20.16 -12.22
C ARG A 11 -4.36 21.45 -11.40
N GLN A 12 -5.18 22.46 -11.75
CA GLN A 12 -5.12 23.76 -11.10
C GLN A 12 -5.14 23.65 -9.57
N GLY A 13 -4.08 24.12 -8.92
CA GLY A 13 -3.92 24.14 -7.47
C GLY A 13 -3.57 22.79 -6.82
N ILE A 14 -3.40 21.72 -7.60
CA ILE A 14 -3.04 20.41 -7.09
C ILE A 14 -1.67 20.01 -7.62
N SER A 15 -0.79 19.63 -6.68
CA SER A 15 0.55 19.10 -6.98
C SER A 15 0.85 17.86 -6.17
N THR A 16 1.59 16.94 -6.77
CA THR A 16 2.06 15.71 -6.16
C THR A 16 3.55 15.78 -5.91
N TYR A 17 3.98 15.50 -4.68
CA TYR A 17 5.40 15.38 -4.34
C TYR A 17 5.93 14.05 -4.85
N VAL A 18 7.10 14.11 -5.51
CA VAL A 18 7.79 12.94 -6.10
C VAL A 18 9.24 12.91 -5.65
N ARG A 19 9.71 11.74 -5.23
CA ARG A 19 11.10 11.44 -4.87
C ARG A 19 11.58 10.28 -5.74
N ILE A 20 12.72 10.45 -6.40
CA ILE A 20 13.33 9.40 -7.24
C ILE A 20 14.74 9.12 -6.74
N VAL A 21 14.99 7.87 -6.40
CA VAL A 21 16.34 7.37 -6.09
C VAL A 21 16.94 6.79 -7.35
N ASN A 22 18.21 7.12 -7.63
CA ASN A 22 18.93 6.72 -8.84
C ASN A 22 18.22 7.12 -10.16
N PRO A 23 17.87 8.41 -10.35
CA PRO A 23 17.08 8.84 -11.51
C PRO A 23 17.74 8.56 -12.87
N GLU A 24 19.05 8.30 -12.90
CA GLU A 24 19.84 8.01 -14.11
C GLU A 24 20.10 6.50 -14.30
N GLY A 25 19.52 5.66 -13.44
CA GLY A 25 19.59 4.20 -13.53
C GLY A 25 19.11 3.68 -14.88
N LYS A 26 19.71 2.59 -15.35
CA LYS A 26 19.48 2.03 -16.70
C LYS A 26 18.48 0.87 -16.69
N GLY A 27 18.24 0.26 -15.53
CA GLY A 27 17.25 -0.79 -15.36
C GLY A 27 15.81 -0.25 -15.48
N ILE A 28 14.85 -1.17 -15.53
CA ILE A 28 13.43 -0.82 -15.61
C ILE A 28 13.00 -0.13 -14.30
N PRO A 29 12.42 1.10 -14.37
CA PRO A 29 12.02 1.84 -13.17
C PRO A 29 10.99 1.09 -12.33
N LEU A 30 11.06 1.26 -11.01
CA LEU A 30 10.07 0.79 -10.05
C LEU A 30 9.30 1.98 -9.50
N ILE A 31 7.98 2.02 -9.69
CA ILE A 31 7.09 3.02 -9.09
C ILE A 31 6.39 2.40 -7.90
N THR A 32 6.49 3.05 -6.74
CA THR A 32 5.96 2.54 -5.47
C THR A 32 4.73 3.32 -5.04
N LEU A 33 3.70 2.60 -4.60
CA LEU A 33 2.43 3.13 -4.11
C LEU A 33 2.29 2.82 -2.63
N HIS A 34 2.24 3.86 -1.80
CA HIS A 34 2.10 3.70 -0.34
C HIS A 34 0.67 3.35 0.10
N GLY A 35 0.55 2.88 1.33
CA GLY A 35 -0.70 2.48 1.96
C GLY A 35 -1.56 3.64 2.48
N GLY A 36 -2.53 3.29 3.30
CA GLY A 36 -3.53 4.17 3.87
C GLY A 36 -4.94 3.81 3.36
N PRO A 37 -5.64 4.65 2.56
CA PRO A 37 -5.23 5.90 1.89
C PRO A 37 -4.76 6.98 2.87
N GLY A 38 -3.90 7.89 2.40
CA GLY A 38 -3.46 9.01 3.24
C GLY A 38 -2.27 8.71 4.16
N SER A 39 -1.58 7.58 3.99
CA SER A 39 -0.23 7.39 4.55
C SER A 39 0.77 8.27 3.78
N THR A 40 2.05 7.99 3.83
CA THR A 40 3.07 8.72 3.06
C THR A 40 4.09 7.75 2.47
N HIS A 41 4.89 8.21 1.50
CA HIS A 41 5.97 7.42 0.92
C HIS A 41 7.04 7.02 1.95
N ASN A 42 7.16 7.73 3.07
CA ASN A 42 8.30 7.65 3.98
C ASN A 42 8.71 6.23 4.37
N SER A 43 7.77 5.36 4.75
CA SER A 43 8.11 4.00 5.14
C SER A 43 8.67 3.18 3.99
N LEU A 44 8.25 3.47 2.75
CA LEU A 44 8.75 2.80 1.56
C LEU A 44 10.19 3.18 1.19
N GLU A 45 10.79 4.24 1.78
CA GLU A 45 12.21 4.57 1.59
C GLU A 45 13.13 3.44 2.08
N LEU A 46 12.63 2.52 2.91
CA LEU A 46 13.35 1.29 3.24
C LEU A 46 13.66 0.43 2.01
N LEU A 47 12.96 0.66 0.89
CA LEU A 47 13.16 0.01 -0.39
C LEU A 47 14.23 0.69 -1.28
N ASP A 48 14.84 1.79 -0.84
CA ASP A 48 15.93 2.47 -1.58
C ASP A 48 17.02 1.54 -2.11
N PRO A 49 17.43 0.46 -1.39
CA PRO A 49 18.42 -0.48 -1.89
C PRO A 49 18.05 -1.18 -3.21
N LEU A 50 16.74 -1.28 -3.55
CA LEU A 50 16.31 -1.84 -4.84
C LEU A 50 16.81 -1.02 -6.03
N ALA A 51 17.16 0.25 -5.81
CA ALA A 51 17.77 1.09 -6.84
C ALA A 51 19.17 0.64 -7.21
N GLN A 52 19.93 0.07 -6.26
CA GLN A 52 21.30 -0.44 -6.51
C GLN A 52 21.27 -1.82 -7.16
N THR A 53 20.42 -2.71 -6.68
CA THR A 53 20.41 -4.13 -7.08
C THR A 53 20.05 -4.35 -8.54
N GLY A 54 19.35 -3.40 -9.18
CA GLY A 54 18.97 -3.45 -10.59
C GLY A 54 19.40 -2.22 -11.38
N ASP A 55 20.27 -1.37 -10.82
CA ASP A 55 20.64 -0.07 -11.43
C ASP A 55 19.41 0.68 -11.99
N ARG A 56 18.32 0.71 -11.20
CA ARG A 56 17.03 1.24 -11.65
C ARG A 56 16.59 2.50 -10.89
N PRO A 57 15.84 3.40 -11.51
CA PRO A 57 15.10 4.42 -10.78
C PRO A 57 14.06 3.77 -9.86
N VAL A 58 14.03 4.19 -8.59
CA VAL A 58 12.92 3.86 -7.68
C VAL A 58 12.18 5.14 -7.36
N VAL A 59 10.91 5.18 -7.75
CA VAL A 59 10.03 6.34 -7.68
C VAL A 59 9.08 6.18 -6.52
N TYR A 60 9.06 7.17 -5.67
CA TYR A 60 8.12 7.37 -4.57
C TYR A 60 7.32 8.63 -4.80
N TYR A 61 6.10 8.66 -4.36
CA TYR A 61 5.31 9.89 -4.34
C TYR A 61 4.36 9.88 -3.15
N ASP A 62 4.04 11.06 -2.64
CA ASP A 62 2.92 11.20 -1.72
C ASP A 62 1.65 11.37 -2.54
N GLN A 63 0.70 10.47 -2.35
CA GLN A 63 -0.58 10.53 -3.05
C GLN A 63 -1.35 11.80 -2.66
N PHE A 64 -2.21 12.30 -3.54
CA PHE A 64 -3.11 13.40 -3.26
C PHE A 64 -3.85 13.19 -1.94
N GLY A 65 -3.75 14.17 -1.05
CA GLY A 65 -4.37 14.13 0.26
C GLY A 65 -3.44 13.80 1.41
N CYS A 66 -2.13 13.64 1.21
CA CYS A 66 -1.18 13.36 2.30
C CYS A 66 0.22 13.87 2.01
N GLY A 67 1.07 13.75 3.00
CA GLY A 67 2.50 14.02 2.94
C GLY A 67 2.84 15.46 2.57
N LEU A 68 3.66 15.61 1.55
CA LEU A 68 4.05 16.89 0.95
C LEU A 68 3.18 17.26 -0.25
N SER A 69 2.32 16.36 -0.71
CA SER A 69 1.36 16.63 -1.78
C SER A 69 0.22 17.52 -1.30
N THR A 70 -0.53 18.06 -2.23
CA THR A 70 -1.71 18.88 -1.90
C THR A 70 -2.72 18.09 -1.09
N ILE A 71 -3.21 18.69 0.00
CA ILE A 71 -4.25 18.14 0.86
C ILE A 71 -5.49 19.02 0.71
N SER A 72 -6.61 18.44 0.29
CA SER A 72 -7.91 19.12 0.31
C SER A 72 -8.61 18.93 1.65
N THR A 73 -9.31 19.94 2.10
CA THR A 73 -10.20 19.84 3.26
C THR A 73 -11.61 19.37 2.90
N ASN A 74 -11.92 19.24 1.61
CA ASN A 74 -13.20 18.78 1.13
C ASN A 74 -13.20 17.26 0.93
N PRO A 75 -13.96 16.46 1.69
CA PRO A 75 -14.01 15.00 1.53
C PRO A 75 -14.41 14.53 0.11
N SER A 76 -15.21 15.33 -0.61
CA SER A 76 -15.66 14.99 -1.97
C SER A 76 -14.55 15.00 -3.02
N ASP A 77 -13.37 15.54 -2.70
CA ASP A 77 -12.23 15.59 -3.62
C ASP A 77 -11.45 14.26 -3.63
N TYR A 78 -11.83 13.28 -2.81
CA TYR A 78 -11.12 12.02 -2.66
C TYR A 78 -11.93 10.84 -3.19
N SER A 79 -11.59 10.39 -4.38
CA SER A 79 -12.13 9.16 -4.95
C SER A 79 -11.02 8.27 -5.50
N ALA A 80 -11.32 6.98 -5.67
CA ALA A 80 -10.39 6.05 -6.29
C ALA A 80 -9.96 6.55 -7.69
N ASN A 81 -10.86 7.18 -8.44
CA ASN A 81 -10.55 7.72 -9.75
C ASN A 81 -9.54 8.87 -9.71
N ASP A 82 -9.58 9.75 -8.70
CA ASP A 82 -8.60 10.83 -8.55
C ASP A 82 -7.19 10.29 -8.38
N TRP A 83 -7.01 9.24 -7.57
CA TRP A 83 -5.70 8.58 -7.38
C TRP A 83 -5.27 7.76 -8.61
N ILE A 84 -6.21 7.16 -9.36
CA ILE A 84 -5.90 6.47 -10.63
C ILE A 84 -5.37 7.50 -11.65
N GLU A 85 -6.04 8.64 -11.81
CA GLU A 85 -5.62 9.70 -12.73
C GLU A 85 -4.30 10.34 -12.27
N GLU A 86 -4.08 10.51 -10.96
CA GLU A 86 -2.81 10.98 -10.41
C GLU A 86 -1.65 10.05 -10.83
N LEU A 87 -1.80 8.73 -10.61
CA LEU A 87 -0.79 7.75 -10.99
C LEU A 87 -0.55 7.74 -12.51
N ASP A 88 -1.61 7.83 -13.30
CA ASP A 88 -1.52 7.91 -14.77
C ASP A 88 -0.74 9.15 -15.22
N CYS A 89 -1.05 10.31 -14.65
CA CYS A 89 -0.32 11.55 -14.89
C CYS A 89 1.16 11.44 -14.51
N LEU A 90 1.46 10.83 -13.36
CA LEU A 90 2.84 10.62 -12.91
C LEU A 90 3.62 9.75 -13.90
N ILE A 91 3.05 8.61 -14.31
CA ILE A 91 3.66 7.70 -15.29
C ILE A 91 3.92 8.41 -16.62
N HIS A 92 2.94 9.16 -17.10
CA HIS A 92 3.08 9.94 -18.35
C HIS A 92 4.16 11.02 -18.25
N TYR A 93 4.20 11.75 -17.12
CA TYR A 93 5.21 12.79 -16.90
C TYR A 93 6.63 12.23 -16.87
N LEU A 94 6.82 11.09 -16.19
CA LEU A 94 8.11 10.41 -16.13
C LEU A 94 8.55 9.85 -17.49
N GLY A 95 7.62 9.62 -18.41
CA GLY A 95 7.89 9.18 -19.78
C GLY A 95 8.44 7.75 -19.88
N TYR A 96 8.36 6.95 -18.82
CA TYR A 96 8.81 5.57 -18.82
C TYR A 96 7.93 4.71 -19.75
N LYS A 97 8.55 4.01 -20.68
CA LYS A 97 7.85 3.10 -21.61
C LYS A 97 7.64 1.71 -21.01
N LYS A 98 8.50 1.33 -20.08
CA LYS A 98 8.51 0.10 -19.34
C LYS A 98 8.74 0.43 -17.87
N PHE A 99 7.98 -0.16 -16.97
CA PHE A 99 8.11 0.09 -15.54
C PHE A 99 7.52 -1.07 -14.73
N PHE A 100 7.97 -1.17 -13.49
CA PHE A 100 7.36 -2.02 -12.47
C PHE A 100 6.46 -1.18 -11.56
N LEU A 101 5.43 -1.82 -11.01
CA LEU A 101 4.60 -1.25 -9.94
C LEU A 101 4.74 -2.08 -8.67
N LEU A 102 4.94 -1.42 -7.54
CA LEU A 102 4.87 -2.04 -6.21
C LEU A 102 3.82 -1.30 -5.39
N GLY A 103 2.78 -2.01 -4.96
CA GLY A 103 1.74 -1.44 -4.11
C GLY A 103 1.71 -2.13 -2.74
N HIS A 104 1.81 -1.32 -1.67
CA HIS A 104 1.67 -1.78 -0.30
C HIS A 104 0.31 -1.40 0.27
N SER A 105 -0.41 -2.37 0.86
CA SER A 105 -1.71 -2.12 1.49
C SER A 105 -2.69 -1.47 0.50
N TRP A 106 -3.29 -0.31 0.83
CA TRP A 106 -4.06 0.50 -0.12
C TRP A 106 -3.33 0.73 -1.46
N GLY A 107 -2.02 0.93 -1.44
CA GLY A 107 -1.25 1.07 -2.68
C GLY A 107 -1.38 -0.14 -3.61
N GLY A 108 -1.55 -1.35 -3.07
CA GLY A 108 -1.84 -2.55 -3.85
C GLY A 108 -3.28 -2.59 -4.38
N MET A 109 -4.25 -2.04 -3.64
CA MET A 109 -5.61 -1.84 -4.14
C MET A 109 -5.61 -0.83 -5.30
N LEU A 110 -4.94 0.32 -5.13
CA LEU A 110 -4.78 1.34 -6.17
C LEU A 110 -4.11 0.77 -7.43
N LEU A 111 -3.08 -0.05 -7.27
CA LEU A 111 -2.42 -0.74 -8.38
C LEU A 111 -3.41 -1.61 -9.16
N GLN A 112 -4.23 -2.41 -8.48
CA GLN A 112 -5.24 -3.25 -9.12
C GLN A 112 -6.31 -2.41 -9.85
N LEU A 113 -6.79 -1.34 -9.23
CA LEU A 113 -7.74 -0.39 -9.84
C LEU A 113 -7.14 0.33 -11.05
N TYR A 114 -5.87 0.72 -10.96
CA TYR A 114 -5.15 1.34 -12.07
C TYR A 114 -5.08 0.38 -13.28
N LEU A 115 -4.66 -0.86 -13.06
CA LEU A 115 -4.60 -1.85 -14.14
C LEU A 115 -5.98 -2.13 -14.74
N GLN A 116 -7.02 -2.13 -13.94
CA GLN A 116 -8.40 -2.31 -14.40
C GLN A 116 -8.87 -1.13 -15.28
N ALA A 117 -8.54 0.09 -14.91
CA ALA A 117 -8.99 1.30 -15.59
C ALA A 117 -8.13 1.66 -16.80
N LYS A 118 -6.81 1.49 -16.73
CA LYS A 118 -5.82 1.97 -17.71
C LYS A 118 -5.15 0.84 -18.51
N GLY A 119 -5.32 -0.42 -18.08
CA GLY A 119 -4.67 -1.58 -18.69
C GLY A 119 -3.23 -1.77 -18.24
N GLN A 120 -2.52 -2.70 -18.89
CA GLN A 120 -1.19 -3.16 -18.46
C GLN A 120 -0.07 -2.72 -19.41
N LYS A 121 -0.33 -1.78 -20.31
CA LYS A 121 0.68 -1.35 -21.30
C LYS A 121 1.89 -0.72 -20.61
N GLY A 122 3.07 -1.30 -20.85
CA GLY A 122 4.33 -0.84 -20.26
C GLY A 122 4.60 -1.40 -18.85
N VAL A 123 3.65 -2.08 -18.23
CA VAL A 123 3.84 -2.76 -16.93
C VAL A 123 4.56 -4.08 -17.15
N GLU A 124 5.84 -4.13 -16.80
CA GLU A 124 6.69 -5.34 -16.98
C GLU A 124 6.49 -6.34 -15.84
N GLY A 125 6.02 -5.89 -14.67
CA GLY A 125 5.67 -6.74 -13.54
C GLY A 125 5.12 -5.96 -12.37
N ILE A 126 4.47 -6.65 -11.43
CA ILE A 126 3.85 -6.05 -10.25
C ILE A 126 4.26 -6.76 -8.97
N VAL A 127 4.35 -5.99 -7.88
CA VAL A 127 4.50 -6.50 -6.52
C VAL A 127 3.29 -6.05 -5.70
N LEU A 128 2.53 -7.00 -5.20
CA LEU A 128 1.38 -6.82 -4.32
C LEU A 128 1.84 -7.16 -2.90
N SER A 129 2.05 -6.13 -2.07
CA SER A 129 2.65 -6.27 -0.74
C SER A 129 1.61 -5.98 0.34
N SER A 130 1.29 -6.97 1.19
CA SER A 130 0.36 -6.81 2.32
C SER A 130 -0.92 -6.09 1.91
N THR A 131 -1.59 -6.57 0.86
CA THR A 131 -2.75 -5.90 0.26
C THR A 131 -3.96 -6.83 0.18
N LEU A 132 -5.05 -6.36 -0.40
CA LEU A 132 -6.30 -7.11 -0.51
C LEU A 132 -6.90 -6.96 -1.92
N CYS A 133 -7.82 -7.86 -2.26
CA CYS A 133 -8.60 -7.79 -3.49
C CYS A 133 -10.12 -7.66 -3.25
N SER A 134 -10.56 -7.67 -1.99
CA SER A 134 -11.99 -7.57 -1.65
C SER A 134 -12.18 -7.00 -0.24
N ALA A 135 -12.97 -5.93 -0.14
CA ALA A 135 -13.37 -5.32 1.13
C ALA A 135 -14.21 -6.26 2.00
N SER A 136 -15.04 -7.12 1.39
CA SER A 136 -15.81 -8.11 2.15
C SER A 136 -14.92 -9.18 2.79
N MET A 137 -13.92 -9.68 2.05
CA MET A 137 -12.95 -10.63 2.62
C MET A 137 -12.10 -9.97 3.71
N TRP A 138 -11.72 -8.69 3.54
CA TRP A 138 -11.04 -7.93 4.57
C TRP A 138 -11.85 -7.91 5.87
N LYS A 139 -13.12 -7.52 5.77
CA LYS A 139 -14.02 -7.49 6.92
C LYS A 139 -14.12 -8.85 7.62
N GLU A 140 -14.29 -9.94 6.88
CA GLU A 140 -14.38 -11.29 7.44
C GLU A 140 -13.10 -11.68 8.20
N GLU A 141 -11.95 -11.41 7.60
CA GLU A 141 -10.65 -11.79 8.15
C GLU A 141 -10.22 -10.92 9.34
N THR A 142 -10.45 -9.60 9.30
CA THR A 142 -10.19 -8.74 10.46
C THR A 142 -11.06 -9.12 11.64
N HIS A 143 -12.35 -9.46 11.42
CA HIS A 143 -13.22 -9.95 12.48
C HIS A 143 -12.78 -11.33 13.02
N ARG A 144 -12.14 -12.16 12.21
CA ARG A 144 -11.50 -13.39 12.67
C ARG A 144 -10.29 -13.08 13.55
N LEU A 145 -9.46 -12.10 13.17
CA LEU A 145 -8.29 -11.68 13.95
C LEU A 145 -8.67 -11.00 15.27
N ILE A 146 -9.75 -10.21 15.30
CA ILE A 146 -10.28 -9.58 16.53
C ILE A 146 -10.53 -10.61 17.64
N LYS A 147 -10.86 -11.86 17.30
CA LYS A 147 -11.04 -12.93 18.29
C LYS A 147 -9.77 -13.26 19.09
N ASN A 148 -8.62 -12.81 18.64
CA ASN A 148 -7.36 -12.94 19.39
C ASN A 148 -7.14 -11.81 20.41
N LEU A 149 -7.98 -10.78 20.44
CA LEU A 149 -7.98 -9.74 21.47
C LEU A 149 -8.72 -10.23 22.73
N SER A 150 -8.62 -9.43 23.79
CA SER A 150 -9.40 -9.69 25.01
C SER A 150 -10.91 -9.65 24.74
N GLU A 151 -11.70 -10.36 25.56
CA GLU A 151 -13.17 -10.33 25.43
C GLU A 151 -13.75 -8.91 25.56
N ASP A 152 -13.12 -8.06 26.37
CA ASP A 152 -13.55 -6.69 26.56
C ASP A 152 -13.28 -5.84 25.31
N ASP A 153 -12.12 -6.01 24.66
CA ASP A 153 -11.82 -5.37 23.39
C ASP A 153 -12.78 -5.81 22.28
N GLN A 154 -13.07 -7.11 22.21
CA GLN A 154 -14.04 -7.64 21.23
C GLN A 154 -15.43 -7.01 21.42
N LYS A 155 -15.90 -6.89 22.67
CA LYS A 155 -17.20 -6.24 22.98
C LYS A 155 -17.19 -4.75 22.61
N VAL A 156 -16.10 -4.04 22.90
CA VAL A 156 -15.94 -2.62 22.58
C VAL A 156 -16.00 -2.40 21.06
N ILE A 157 -15.26 -3.21 20.28
CA ILE A 157 -15.28 -3.12 18.83
C ILE A 157 -16.67 -3.42 18.27
N GLN A 158 -17.29 -4.50 18.72
CA GLN A 158 -18.66 -4.87 18.31
C GLN A 158 -19.69 -3.77 18.63
N GLN A 159 -19.59 -3.15 19.80
CA GLN A 159 -20.48 -2.06 20.19
C GLN A 159 -20.24 -0.82 19.32
N ALA A 160 -18.99 -0.46 19.04
CA ALA A 160 -18.67 0.67 18.17
C ALA A 160 -19.23 0.47 16.75
N GLU A 161 -19.09 -0.72 16.19
CA GLU A 161 -19.67 -1.04 14.87
C GLU A 161 -21.20 -1.01 14.86
N ALA A 162 -21.84 -1.51 15.92
CA ALA A 162 -23.31 -1.51 16.04
C ALA A 162 -23.92 -0.11 16.19
N THR A 163 -23.17 0.81 16.81
CA THR A 163 -23.65 2.17 17.14
C THR A 163 -23.09 3.26 16.23
N GLY A 164 -22.03 2.96 15.45
CA GLY A 164 -21.25 3.95 14.70
C GLY A 164 -20.41 4.87 15.58
N ASN A 165 -20.22 4.54 16.86
CA ASN A 165 -19.41 5.37 17.78
C ASN A 165 -17.95 4.92 17.83
N TYR A 166 -17.17 5.35 16.86
CA TYR A 166 -15.74 5.09 16.76
C TYR A 166 -14.87 6.12 17.49
N ALA A 167 -15.47 7.17 18.06
CA ALA A 167 -14.73 8.24 18.73
C ALA A 167 -14.33 7.92 20.18
N SER A 168 -14.91 6.88 20.80
CA SER A 168 -14.66 6.52 22.20
C SER A 168 -13.19 6.17 22.44
N LYS A 169 -12.72 6.45 23.66
CA LYS A 169 -11.34 6.11 24.05
C LYS A 169 -11.15 4.60 24.06
N GLU A 170 -12.14 3.87 24.53
CA GLU A 170 -12.11 2.40 24.62
C GLU A 170 -11.94 1.77 23.24
N PHE A 171 -12.66 2.25 22.23
CA PHE A 171 -12.50 1.78 20.85
C PHE A 171 -11.11 2.09 20.29
N LYS A 172 -10.60 3.30 20.50
CA LYS A 172 -9.25 3.69 20.07
C LYS A 172 -8.18 2.81 20.72
N ASP A 173 -8.30 2.56 22.02
CA ASP A 173 -7.37 1.72 22.76
C ASP A 173 -7.41 0.25 22.27
N ALA A 174 -8.60 -0.28 21.96
CA ALA A 174 -8.77 -1.62 21.40
C ALA A 174 -8.18 -1.72 19.99
N THR A 175 -8.42 -0.70 19.15
CA THR A 175 -7.84 -0.59 17.81
C THR A 175 -6.31 -0.52 17.87
N GLU A 176 -5.74 0.27 18.79
CA GLU A 176 -4.28 0.33 18.96
C GLU A 176 -3.69 -1.04 19.32
N ARG A 177 -4.34 -1.79 20.18
CA ARG A 177 -3.89 -3.16 20.51
C ARG A 177 -3.96 -4.10 19.31
N TYR A 178 -5.02 -4.00 18.51
CA TYR A 178 -5.14 -4.74 17.26
C TYR A 178 -4.01 -4.35 16.26
N MET A 179 -3.78 -3.06 16.06
CA MET A 179 -2.72 -2.55 15.18
C MET A 179 -1.33 -3.01 15.61
N LYS A 180 -1.05 -3.03 16.92
CA LYS A 180 0.21 -3.59 17.47
C LYS A 180 0.34 -5.08 17.22
N MET A 181 -0.76 -5.81 17.23
CA MET A 181 -0.77 -7.25 16.98
C MET A 181 -0.55 -7.59 15.50
N THR A 182 -1.11 -6.81 14.58
CA THR A 182 -1.25 -7.18 13.17
C THR A 182 -0.50 -6.26 12.19
N VAL A 183 -0.28 -5.00 12.56
CA VAL A 183 0.33 -4.01 11.65
C VAL A 183 1.78 -3.75 11.99
N SER A 184 2.06 -3.20 13.14
CA SER A 184 3.42 -2.93 13.59
C SER A 184 3.46 -2.46 15.04
N ASP A 185 4.61 -2.61 15.66
CA ASP A 185 4.95 -2.00 16.96
C ASP A 185 6.35 -1.39 16.82
N ILE A 186 6.44 -0.33 16.00
CA ILE A 186 7.71 0.33 15.72
C ILE A 186 8.09 1.18 16.93
N PRO A 187 9.26 0.92 17.56
CA PRO A 187 9.72 1.73 18.68
C PRO A 187 9.90 3.19 18.30
N ALA A 188 9.62 4.09 19.25
CA ALA A 188 9.82 5.52 19.07
C ALA A 188 11.23 5.93 19.53
N ASP A 189 12.27 5.23 19.10
CA ASP A 189 13.65 5.50 19.48
C ASP A 189 14.58 5.71 18.29
N GLU A 190 15.83 6.12 18.55
CA GLU A 190 16.79 6.49 17.51
C GLU A 190 17.34 5.28 16.72
N THR A 191 17.10 4.05 17.15
CA THR A 191 17.53 2.85 16.43
C THR A 191 16.69 2.60 15.20
N VAL A 192 15.48 3.18 15.15
CA VAL A 192 14.58 3.11 14.01
C VAL A 192 15.02 4.11 12.93
N PRO A 193 15.07 3.72 11.65
CA PRO A 193 15.40 4.61 10.54
C PRO A 193 14.56 5.90 10.53
N ASP A 194 15.18 7.02 10.15
CA ASP A 194 14.55 8.34 10.12
C ASP A 194 13.23 8.34 9.34
N CYS A 195 13.19 7.66 8.20
CA CYS A 195 11.98 7.56 7.36
C CYS A 195 10.76 6.97 8.10
N LEU A 196 10.96 6.21 9.16
CA LEU A 196 9.87 5.70 10.01
C LEU A 196 9.53 6.64 11.16
N ARG A 197 10.52 7.42 11.68
CA ARG A 197 10.38 8.28 12.88
C ARG A 197 9.93 9.69 12.58
N ARG A 198 10.39 10.27 11.49
CA ARG A 198 10.12 11.68 11.17
C ARG A 198 8.62 11.97 11.06
N LYS A 199 8.23 13.16 11.51
CA LYS A 199 6.83 13.59 11.48
C LYS A 199 6.29 13.54 10.05
N LYS A 200 5.12 12.96 9.90
CA LYS A 200 4.41 12.80 8.63
C LYS A 200 3.11 13.59 8.68
N ASN A 201 2.73 14.15 7.54
CA ASN A 201 1.43 14.77 7.38
C ASN A 201 0.45 13.74 6.80
N THR A 202 -0.10 12.89 7.67
CA THR A 202 -1.03 11.86 7.26
C THR A 202 -2.36 12.44 6.81
N GLY A 203 -2.93 11.86 5.76
CA GLY A 203 -4.18 12.32 5.17
C GLY A 203 -5.42 11.77 5.89
N THR A 204 -5.74 12.34 7.04
CA THR A 204 -6.93 11.90 7.80
C THR A 204 -8.21 12.02 6.98
N ILE A 205 -8.40 13.13 6.24
CA ILE A 205 -9.62 13.33 5.44
C ILE A 205 -9.69 12.34 4.29
N SER A 206 -8.57 12.11 3.58
CA SER A 206 -8.51 11.12 2.49
C SER A 206 -8.78 9.70 3.00
N TYR A 207 -8.24 9.34 4.17
CA TYR A 207 -8.50 8.05 4.81
C TYR A 207 -9.98 7.89 5.15
N LEU A 208 -10.56 8.84 5.89
CA LEU A 208 -11.96 8.79 6.30
C LEU A 208 -12.93 8.78 5.11
N SER A 209 -12.62 9.52 4.04
CA SER A 209 -13.46 9.57 2.83
C SER A 209 -13.43 8.24 2.06
N ALA A 210 -12.28 7.59 2.00
CA ALA A 210 -12.11 6.38 1.21
C ALA A 210 -12.37 5.11 2.02
N TRP A 211 -11.73 4.96 3.17
CA TRP A 211 -11.87 3.77 4.02
C TRP A 211 -12.96 3.92 5.06
N GLY A 212 -12.94 5.00 5.85
CA GLY A 212 -13.89 5.26 6.92
C GLY A 212 -13.25 5.27 8.30
N GLU A 213 -14.07 5.22 9.34
CA GLU A 213 -13.62 5.37 10.73
C GLU A 213 -13.14 4.07 11.37
N SER A 214 -13.47 2.93 10.79
CA SER A 214 -13.09 1.59 11.28
C SER A 214 -12.09 0.93 10.37
N GLU A 215 -10.96 0.49 10.92
CA GLU A 215 -10.00 -0.36 10.22
C GLU A 215 -10.59 -1.72 9.83
N PHE A 216 -11.49 -2.22 10.65
CA PHE A 216 -12.04 -3.57 10.52
C PHE A 216 -13.06 -3.74 9.40
N ALA A 217 -13.72 -2.67 9.00
CA ALA A 217 -14.73 -2.70 7.94
C ALA A 217 -14.82 -1.34 7.24
N PRO A 218 -14.50 -1.25 5.95
CA PRO A 218 -14.59 0.02 5.24
C PRO A 218 -16.04 0.50 5.15
N THR A 219 -16.24 1.77 5.47
CA THR A 219 -17.54 2.46 5.38
C THR A 219 -17.53 3.61 4.39
N GLY A 220 -16.34 4.03 3.92
CA GLY A 220 -16.13 5.07 2.93
C GLY A 220 -16.42 4.63 1.49
N SER A 221 -15.84 5.34 0.52
CA SER A 221 -16.06 5.06 -0.91
C SER A 221 -15.53 3.69 -1.35
N LEU A 222 -14.59 3.10 -0.61
CA LEU A 222 -14.01 1.77 -0.86
C LEU A 222 -14.81 0.61 -0.23
N LYS A 223 -15.95 0.86 0.41
CA LYS A 223 -16.77 -0.19 1.08
C LYS A 223 -17.19 -1.35 0.17
N SER A 224 -17.28 -1.11 -1.13
CA SER A 224 -17.61 -2.12 -2.13
C SER A 224 -16.43 -2.51 -3.02
N TYR A 225 -15.21 -2.19 -2.61
CA TYR A 225 -14.01 -2.57 -3.36
C TYR A 225 -13.93 -4.09 -3.54
N ASP A 226 -13.87 -4.51 -4.79
CA ASP A 226 -13.74 -5.92 -5.16
C ASP A 226 -13.15 -6.04 -6.56
N THR A 227 -11.91 -6.52 -6.65
CA THR A 227 -11.20 -6.74 -7.91
C THR A 227 -11.10 -8.22 -8.29
N ARG A 228 -11.71 -9.12 -7.53
CA ARG A 228 -11.61 -10.57 -7.75
C ARG A 228 -12.00 -11.00 -9.17
N ALA A 229 -13.01 -10.37 -9.74
CA ALA A 229 -13.44 -10.63 -11.12
C ALA A 229 -12.41 -10.13 -12.17
N PHE A 230 -11.60 -9.12 -11.82
CA PHE A 230 -10.57 -8.56 -12.70
C PHE A 230 -9.21 -9.26 -12.58
N LEU A 231 -8.86 -9.81 -11.43
CA LEU A 231 -7.56 -10.45 -11.21
C LEU A 231 -7.16 -11.46 -12.30
N PRO A 232 -8.07 -12.28 -12.88
CA PRO A 232 -7.74 -13.17 -13.99
C PRO A 232 -7.24 -12.43 -15.25
N GLU A 233 -7.53 -11.15 -15.41
CA GLU A 233 -7.07 -10.34 -16.53
C GLU A 233 -5.65 -9.78 -16.35
N ILE A 234 -5.08 -9.83 -15.14
CA ILE A 234 -3.70 -9.43 -14.86
C ILE A 234 -2.76 -10.52 -15.39
N LYS A 235 -2.03 -10.21 -16.47
CA LYS A 235 -1.15 -11.15 -17.18
C LYS A 235 0.34 -10.87 -16.99
N CYS A 236 0.71 -9.66 -16.56
CA CYS A 236 2.11 -9.34 -16.28
C CYS A 236 2.66 -10.20 -15.13
N PRO A 237 3.98 -10.48 -15.08
CA PRO A 237 4.63 -11.14 -13.96
C PRO A 237 4.22 -10.53 -12.62
N SER A 238 3.92 -11.36 -11.62
CA SER A 238 3.30 -10.91 -10.37
C SER A 238 3.94 -11.55 -9.15
N LEU A 239 4.29 -10.74 -8.14
CA LEU A 239 4.80 -11.19 -6.86
C LEU A 239 3.83 -10.75 -5.75
N VAL A 240 3.37 -11.69 -4.93
CA VAL A 240 2.55 -11.43 -3.74
C VAL A 240 3.42 -11.63 -2.51
N LEU A 241 3.47 -10.61 -1.63
CA LEU A 241 4.25 -10.60 -0.40
C LEU A 241 3.35 -10.26 0.79
N TYR A 242 3.45 -10.98 1.90
CA TYR A 242 2.69 -10.71 3.11
C TYR A 242 3.37 -11.25 4.36
N GLY A 243 2.96 -10.76 5.52
CA GLY A 243 3.44 -11.24 6.81
C GLY A 243 2.56 -12.37 7.38
N GLY A 244 3.15 -13.34 8.06
CA GLY A 244 2.39 -14.42 8.69
C GLY A 244 1.51 -13.96 9.88
N LYS A 245 1.75 -12.73 10.39
CA LYS A 245 0.95 -12.07 11.44
C LYS A 245 0.21 -10.83 10.93
N ASP A 246 0.12 -10.67 9.61
CA ASP A 246 -0.46 -9.52 8.93
C ASP A 246 -1.99 -9.51 9.07
N GLU A 247 -2.59 -8.32 9.09
CA GLU A 247 -4.04 -8.16 8.91
C GLU A 247 -4.50 -8.49 7.49
N SER A 248 -3.61 -8.31 6.49
CA SER A 248 -3.74 -8.90 5.16
C SER A 248 -3.37 -10.38 5.23
N THR A 249 -4.31 -11.20 5.68
CA THR A 249 -4.07 -12.59 6.09
C THR A 249 -3.62 -13.49 4.95
N GLU A 250 -3.04 -14.64 5.31
CA GLU A 250 -2.70 -15.71 4.36
C GLU A 250 -3.89 -16.07 3.46
N LEU A 251 -5.09 -16.19 4.04
CA LEU A 251 -6.30 -16.55 3.29
C LEU A 251 -6.60 -15.53 2.18
N GLN A 252 -6.46 -14.24 2.46
CA GLN A 252 -6.68 -13.17 1.47
C GLN A 252 -5.60 -13.20 0.39
N ASN A 253 -4.33 -13.31 0.78
CA ASN A 253 -3.20 -13.31 -0.14
C ASN A 253 -3.19 -14.55 -1.04
N GLU A 254 -3.49 -15.74 -0.50
CA GLU A 254 -3.66 -16.96 -1.26
C GLU A 254 -4.84 -16.89 -2.25
N ALA A 255 -5.98 -16.33 -1.83
CA ALA A 255 -7.12 -16.14 -2.71
C ALA A 255 -6.77 -15.19 -3.87
N MET A 256 -6.11 -14.06 -3.58
CA MET A 256 -5.64 -13.13 -4.58
C MET A 256 -4.63 -13.79 -5.53
N PHE A 257 -3.63 -14.49 -4.99
CA PHE A 257 -2.63 -15.22 -5.77
C PHE A 257 -3.25 -16.24 -6.72
N ARG A 258 -4.23 -17.04 -6.26
CA ARG A 258 -4.91 -18.04 -7.11
C ARG A 258 -5.65 -17.39 -8.26
N LEU A 259 -6.30 -16.24 -8.03
CA LEU A 259 -7.08 -15.53 -9.03
C LEU A 259 -6.24 -14.81 -10.07
N LEU A 260 -5.00 -14.40 -9.75
CA LEU A 260 -4.11 -13.72 -10.71
C LEU A 260 -3.94 -14.57 -11.98
N GLY A 261 -4.22 -13.97 -13.14
CA GLY A 261 -4.11 -14.63 -14.45
C GLY A 261 -2.69 -14.70 -15.01
N SER A 262 -1.71 -14.14 -14.32
CA SER A 262 -0.29 -14.25 -14.68
C SER A 262 0.18 -15.70 -14.67
N LYS A 263 0.94 -16.08 -15.69
CA LYS A 263 1.62 -17.40 -15.76
C LYS A 263 2.94 -17.41 -14.97
N ASP A 264 3.58 -16.25 -14.85
CA ASP A 264 4.76 -16.05 -14.01
C ASP A 264 4.34 -15.31 -12.74
N LYS A 265 3.89 -16.07 -11.75
CA LYS A 265 3.48 -15.52 -10.46
C LYS A 265 4.12 -16.27 -9.31
N LYS A 266 4.49 -15.52 -8.28
CA LYS A 266 5.11 -16.03 -7.05
C LYS A 266 4.40 -15.45 -5.84
N ILE A 267 4.42 -16.18 -4.75
CA ILE A 267 3.90 -15.75 -3.45
C ILE A 267 4.92 -16.08 -2.38
N HIS A 268 5.11 -15.19 -1.41
CA HIS A 268 5.98 -15.42 -0.27
C HIS A 268 5.37 -14.86 1.01
N CYS A 269 5.40 -15.67 2.07
CA CYS A 269 5.01 -15.32 3.42
C CYS A 269 6.25 -15.08 4.28
N PHE A 270 6.30 -13.92 4.96
CA PHE A 270 7.29 -13.64 6.01
C PHE A 270 6.69 -14.04 7.36
N GLU A 271 6.83 -15.30 7.77
CA GLU A 271 6.08 -15.92 8.88
C GLU A 271 6.10 -15.12 10.20
N GLY A 272 7.20 -14.48 10.53
CA GLY A 272 7.35 -13.69 11.76
C GLY A 272 6.81 -12.26 11.68
N SER A 273 6.57 -11.76 10.47
CA SER A 273 6.24 -10.35 10.21
C SER A 273 4.75 -10.07 10.25
N ARG A 274 4.43 -8.83 10.57
CA ARG A 274 3.12 -8.20 10.46
C ARG A 274 3.00 -7.44 9.12
N HIS A 275 2.14 -6.44 9.08
CA HIS A 275 1.81 -5.68 7.86
C HIS A 275 3.00 -4.94 7.23
N ILE A 276 3.91 -4.39 8.04
CA ILE A 276 5.08 -3.65 7.53
C ILE A 276 6.25 -4.63 7.29
N THR A 277 6.06 -5.58 6.40
CA THR A 277 7.01 -6.66 6.10
C THR A 277 8.39 -6.16 5.67
N TYR A 278 8.45 -5.07 4.88
CA TYR A 278 9.69 -4.44 4.42
C TYR A 278 10.47 -3.72 5.55
N TRP A 279 9.90 -3.63 6.75
CA TRP A 279 10.58 -3.25 7.98
C TRP A 279 10.98 -4.47 8.81
N GLU A 280 10.03 -5.34 9.12
CA GLU A 280 10.22 -6.45 10.06
C GLU A 280 11.04 -7.61 9.50
N SER A 281 11.04 -7.80 8.18
CA SER A 281 11.85 -8.79 7.46
C SER A 281 12.64 -8.13 6.32
N ARG A 282 13.23 -6.96 6.59
CA ARG A 282 13.79 -6.05 5.58
C ARG A 282 14.73 -6.74 4.60
N ASP A 283 15.73 -7.46 5.08
CA ASP A 283 16.76 -8.04 4.23
C ASP A 283 16.17 -9.11 3.31
N SER A 284 15.36 -10.02 3.84
CA SER A 284 14.68 -11.04 3.04
C SER A 284 13.67 -10.44 2.07
N TYR A 285 12.97 -9.37 2.47
CA TYR A 285 12.05 -8.66 1.59
C TYR A 285 12.79 -8.06 0.38
N LEU A 286 13.90 -7.37 0.63
CA LEU A 286 14.73 -6.77 -0.42
C LEU A 286 15.32 -7.83 -1.35
N GLU A 287 15.81 -8.94 -0.80
CA GLU A 287 16.34 -10.06 -1.58
C GLU A 287 15.26 -10.64 -2.53
N ILE A 288 14.09 -10.96 -2.01
CA ILE A 288 13.00 -11.59 -2.78
C ILE A 288 12.46 -10.62 -3.84
N ALA A 289 12.20 -9.37 -3.47
CA ALA A 289 11.74 -8.34 -4.39
C ALA A 289 12.76 -8.06 -5.50
N SER A 290 14.05 -7.93 -5.14
CA SER A 290 15.13 -7.73 -6.10
C SER A 290 15.29 -8.94 -7.05
N ALA A 291 15.27 -10.16 -6.53
CA ALA A 291 15.36 -11.37 -7.34
C ALA A 291 14.20 -11.47 -8.35
N PHE A 292 12.99 -11.12 -7.94
CA PHE A 292 11.83 -11.07 -8.83
C PHE A 292 12.00 -10.02 -9.93
N LEU A 293 12.27 -8.78 -9.58
CA LEU A 293 12.42 -7.68 -10.54
C LEU A 293 13.54 -7.97 -11.55
N ASN A 294 14.70 -8.44 -11.08
CA ASN A 294 15.85 -8.75 -11.93
C ASN A 294 15.63 -9.99 -12.81
N SER A 295 14.72 -10.90 -12.43
CA SER A 295 14.41 -12.06 -13.27
C SER A 295 13.65 -11.70 -14.55
N ILE A 296 12.93 -10.58 -14.54
CA ILE A 296 12.15 -10.10 -15.69
C ILE A 296 13.02 -9.29 -16.66
N GLU A 297 14.09 -8.66 -16.17
CA GLU A 297 15.00 -7.86 -16.98
C GLU A 297 16.02 -8.68 -17.79
N ARG A 298 16.09 -10.00 -17.54
CA ARG A 298 16.98 -10.94 -18.27
C ARG A 298 16.32 -11.46 -19.53
#